data_f0adfe78b7bc2cd4022fc11f92f40577
#
_entry.id   f0adfe78b7bc2cd4022fc11f92f40577
#
_cell.length_a   1.000
_cell.length_b   1.000
_cell.length_c   1.000
_cell.angle_alpha   90.00
_cell.angle_beta   90.00
_cell.angle_gamma   90.00
#
_symmetry.space_group_name_H-M   'P 1'
#
loop_
_entity.id
_entity.type
_entity.pdbx_description
1 polymer ?
#
loop_
_entity_poly.entity_id
_entity_poly.type
_entity_poly.pdbx_seq_one_letter_code
_entity_poly.pdbx_strand_id
1 'polypeptide(L)'
;MEATTRALAARVREDLAASGVDAARDPRSVRLLIHRAIDRYAPDLLPAAREQVEADLMDDICGLGPLQALMDDPSVEEIWINAASRVFVARSGVSELTSLILTDEDVRALVERMLHHSGRRLDLSSPFVDAMLAGGERLHVVIPPVTGSSWSVNIRKHIQRARTLDDLVAVDMLAPPMRDFLAAAVSVGLSVLVSGGTQAGKTTLLRALAGELPRSRRVISCEEVFELGLANWDHVAMQTRPAGAEGTGEISLRDLVRESLRMRPEYLI
;
A
#
# COMPACT_ATOMS: atom_id res chain seq x y z
N MET A 1 -1.66 0.05 31.16
CA MET A 1 -2.35 -0.51 30.00
C MET A 1 -1.35 -1.06 28.98
N GLU A 2 -0.40 -0.30 28.49
CA GLU A 2 0.63 -0.77 27.53
C GLU A 2 1.41 -2.04 27.97
N ALA A 3 1.85 -2.11 29.22
CA ALA A 3 2.58 -3.28 29.71
C ALA A 3 1.71 -4.55 29.68
N THR A 4 0.42 -4.44 29.98
CA THR A 4 -0.53 -5.55 29.93
C THR A 4 -0.77 -6.00 28.49
N THR A 5 -0.99 -5.06 27.56
CA THR A 5 -1.18 -5.36 26.14
C THR A 5 0.05 -6.05 25.54
N ARG A 6 1.26 -5.58 25.88
CA ARG A 6 2.52 -6.21 25.42
C ARG A 6 2.70 -7.63 25.95
N ALA A 7 2.35 -7.88 27.23
CA ALA A 7 2.40 -9.22 27.80
C ALA A 7 1.39 -10.17 27.15
N LEU A 8 0.17 -9.68 26.89
CA LEU A 8 -0.86 -10.44 26.19
C LEU A 8 -0.44 -10.75 24.74
N ALA A 9 0.15 -9.78 24.02
CA ALA A 9 0.66 -9.97 22.67
C ALA A 9 1.69 -11.11 22.59
N ALA A 10 2.63 -11.16 23.54
CA ALA A 10 3.61 -12.23 23.61
C ALA A 10 2.94 -13.61 23.78
N ARG A 11 1.94 -13.71 24.65
CA ARG A 11 1.21 -14.97 24.87
C ARG A 11 0.40 -15.40 23.65
N VAL A 12 -0.30 -14.47 22.99
CA VAL A 12 -1.05 -14.80 21.78
C VAL A 12 -0.12 -15.24 20.66
N ARG A 13 1.09 -14.65 20.53
CA ARG A 13 2.10 -15.11 19.56
C ARG A 13 2.62 -16.52 19.88
N GLU A 14 2.82 -16.87 21.15
CA GLU A 14 3.17 -18.23 21.57
C GLU A 14 2.07 -19.24 21.19
N ASP A 15 0.81 -18.90 21.46
CA ASP A 15 -0.36 -19.73 21.13
C ASP A 15 -0.54 -19.88 19.61
N LEU A 16 -0.30 -18.81 18.85
CA LEU A 16 -0.32 -18.86 17.38
C LEU A 16 0.75 -19.80 16.83
N ALA A 17 1.98 -19.67 17.32
CA ALA A 17 3.09 -20.55 16.93
C ALA A 17 2.79 -22.03 17.24
N ALA A 18 2.14 -22.30 18.36
CA ALA A 18 1.75 -23.65 18.75
C ALA A 18 0.58 -24.22 17.95
N SER A 19 -0.36 -23.35 17.49
CA SER A 19 -1.54 -23.76 16.75
C SER A 19 -1.34 -23.92 15.25
N GLY A 20 -0.25 -23.35 14.70
CA GLY A 20 0.02 -23.32 13.26
C GLY A 20 -0.94 -22.42 12.46
N VAL A 21 -1.68 -21.54 13.13
CA VAL A 21 -2.59 -20.57 12.50
C VAL A 21 -1.77 -19.47 11.82
N ASP A 22 -2.02 -19.24 10.53
CA ASP A 22 -1.47 -18.10 9.81
C ASP A 22 -2.29 -16.84 10.13
N ALA A 23 -1.71 -15.92 10.89
CA ALA A 23 -2.37 -14.72 11.37
C ALA A 23 -2.91 -13.83 10.23
N ALA A 24 -2.23 -13.80 9.09
CA ALA A 24 -2.63 -12.97 7.95
C ALA A 24 -3.80 -13.60 7.15
N ARG A 25 -3.92 -14.93 7.17
CA ARG A 25 -4.95 -15.66 6.42
C ARG A 25 -6.19 -15.98 7.23
N ASP A 26 -6.06 -16.07 8.56
CA ASP A 26 -7.18 -16.40 9.44
C ASP A 26 -7.30 -15.45 10.65
N PRO A 27 -7.68 -14.18 10.42
CA PRO A 27 -7.90 -13.21 11.49
C PRO A 27 -8.98 -13.62 12.50
N ARG A 28 -9.93 -14.51 12.10
CA ARG A 28 -10.99 -15.00 13.00
C ARG A 28 -10.42 -15.91 14.08
N SER A 29 -9.56 -16.84 13.73
CA SER A 29 -8.88 -17.70 14.70
C SER A 29 -7.95 -16.89 15.62
N VAL A 30 -7.27 -15.88 15.08
CA VAL A 30 -6.47 -14.96 15.90
C VAL A 30 -7.33 -14.24 16.94
N ARG A 31 -8.48 -13.71 16.54
CA ARG A 31 -9.41 -13.04 17.48
C ARG A 31 -9.86 -13.96 18.60
N LEU A 32 -10.13 -15.23 18.30
CA LEU A 32 -10.48 -16.23 19.32
C LEU A 32 -9.33 -16.48 20.32
N LEU A 33 -8.09 -16.52 19.84
CA LEU A 33 -6.93 -16.65 20.70
C LEU A 33 -6.74 -15.41 21.58
N ILE A 34 -6.93 -14.22 21.03
CA ILE A 34 -6.90 -12.95 21.77
C ILE A 34 -7.97 -12.95 22.89
N HIS A 35 -9.22 -13.31 22.58
CA HIS A 35 -10.29 -13.39 23.58
C HIS A 35 -9.92 -14.35 24.72
N ARG A 36 -9.42 -15.55 24.38
CA ARG A 36 -8.97 -16.52 25.39
C ARG A 36 -7.83 -15.99 26.25
N ALA A 37 -6.87 -15.28 25.63
CA ALA A 37 -5.76 -14.68 26.36
C ALA A 37 -6.24 -13.58 27.32
N ILE A 38 -7.15 -12.71 26.87
CA ILE A 38 -7.75 -11.66 27.70
C ILE A 38 -8.52 -12.30 28.86
N ASP A 39 -9.40 -13.29 28.61
CA ASP A 39 -10.19 -13.98 29.65
C ASP A 39 -9.30 -14.65 30.69
N ARG A 40 -8.17 -15.19 30.30
CA ARG A 40 -7.27 -15.94 31.16
C ARG A 40 -6.31 -15.07 31.97
N TYR A 41 -5.78 -14.00 31.34
CA TYR A 41 -4.67 -13.23 31.91
C TYR A 41 -5.03 -11.80 32.30
N ALA A 42 -6.20 -11.31 31.90
CA ALA A 42 -6.70 -9.98 32.22
C ALA A 42 -8.23 -9.94 32.38
N PRO A 43 -8.81 -10.84 33.21
CA PRO A 43 -10.27 -10.99 33.37
C PRO A 43 -10.96 -9.72 33.90
N ASP A 44 -10.24 -8.91 34.65
CA ASP A 44 -10.79 -7.73 35.36
C ASP A 44 -10.81 -6.46 34.48
N LEU A 45 -10.50 -6.57 33.20
CA LEU A 45 -10.59 -5.43 32.29
C LEU A 45 -12.05 -4.98 32.15
N LEU A 46 -12.28 -3.67 32.32
CA LEU A 46 -13.56 -3.05 32.01
C LEU A 46 -13.90 -3.20 30.51
N PRO A 47 -15.19 -3.28 30.11
CA PRO A 47 -15.59 -3.54 28.75
C PRO A 47 -14.91 -2.63 27.71
N ALA A 48 -14.88 -1.34 27.93
CA ALA A 48 -14.24 -0.38 27.02
C ALA A 48 -12.71 -0.59 26.90
N ALA A 49 -12.04 -0.94 28.03
CA ALA A 49 -10.61 -1.24 28.02
C ALA A 49 -10.33 -2.59 27.33
N ARG A 50 -11.24 -3.55 27.45
CA ARG A 50 -11.15 -4.85 26.78
C ARG A 50 -11.25 -4.69 25.26
N GLU A 51 -12.24 -3.91 24.77
CA GLU A 51 -12.38 -3.62 23.35
C GLU A 51 -11.13 -2.94 22.78
N GLN A 52 -10.57 -1.97 23.51
CA GLN A 52 -9.34 -1.31 23.08
C GLN A 52 -8.15 -2.25 23.03
N VAL A 53 -7.95 -3.08 24.06
CA VAL A 53 -6.87 -4.08 24.12
C VAL A 53 -7.04 -5.12 23.00
N GLU A 54 -8.26 -5.55 22.70
CA GLU A 54 -8.53 -6.45 21.58
C GLU A 54 -8.15 -5.82 20.24
N ALA A 55 -8.55 -4.58 20.00
CA ALA A 55 -8.20 -3.84 18.79
C ALA A 55 -6.68 -3.69 18.66
N ASP A 56 -6.00 -3.23 19.71
CA ASP A 56 -4.54 -3.07 19.75
C ASP A 56 -3.81 -4.39 19.47
N LEU A 57 -4.30 -5.51 20.01
CA LEU A 57 -3.74 -6.84 19.77
C LEU A 57 -3.99 -7.34 18.34
N MET A 58 -5.18 -7.09 17.79
CA MET A 58 -5.47 -7.41 16.40
C MET A 58 -4.57 -6.64 15.45
N ASP A 59 -4.38 -5.35 15.70
CA ASP A 59 -3.50 -4.50 14.89
C ASP A 59 -2.03 -4.94 15.00
N ASP A 60 -1.59 -5.33 16.20
CA ASP A 60 -0.22 -5.79 16.43
C ASP A 60 0.07 -7.17 15.82
N ILE A 61 -0.91 -8.05 15.75
CA ILE A 61 -0.74 -9.44 15.31
C ILE A 61 -1.10 -9.63 13.82
N CYS A 62 -2.22 -9.07 13.38
CA CYS A 62 -2.73 -9.24 12.02
C CYS A 62 -2.46 -8.02 11.12
N GLY A 63 -2.26 -6.84 11.72
CA GLY A 63 -2.05 -5.58 11.04
C GLY A 63 -0.61 -5.07 11.10
N LEU A 64 -0.47 -3.76 10.95
CA LEU A 64 0.80 -3.05 11.01
C LEU A 64 1.07 -2.43 12.39
N GLY A 65 0.47 -2.99 13.45
CA GLY A 65 0.69 -2.57 14.82
C GLY A 65 0.51 -1.07 15.02
N PRO A 66 1.52 -0.38 15.59
CA PRO A 66 1.42 1.06 15.86
C PRO A 66 1.19 1.94 14.62
N LEU A 67 1.48 1.45 13.41
CA LEU A 67 1.20 2.18 12.17
C LEU A 67 -0.23 2.01 11.68
N GLN A 68 -1.01 1.06 12.24
CA GLN A 68 -2.34 0.71 11.70
C GLN A 68 -3.27 1.93 11.70
N ALA A 69 -3.32 2.70 12.78
CA ALA A 69 -4.14 3.90 12.86
C ALA A 69 -3.80 4.95 11.77
N LEU A 70 -2.52 5.07 11.41
CA LEU A 70 -2.08 5.95 10.32
C LEU A 70 -2.42 5.36 8.94
N MET A 71 -2.38 4.04 8.82
CA MET A 71 -2.79 3.35 7.60
C MET A 71 -4.29 3.47 7.35
N ASP A 72 -5.10 3.41 8.39
CA ASP A 72 -6.57 3.50 8.30
C ASP A 72 -7.07 4.94 8.15
N ASP A 73 -6.26 5.94 8.53
CA ASP A 73 -6.62 7.36 8.38
C ASP A 73 -6.66 7.77 6.90
N PRO A 74 -7.87 8.06 6.33
CA PRO A 74 -8.00 8.40 4.91
C PRO A 74 -7.37 9.74 4.53
N SER A 75 -7.01 10.57 5.50
CA SER A 75 -6.33 11.85 5.27
C SER A 75 -4.82 11.68 5.07
N VAL A 76 -4.23 10.58 5.54
CA VAL A 76 -2.81 10.28 5.43
C VAL A 76 -2.50 9.73 4.03
N GLU A 77 -1.65 10.43 3.30
CA GLU A 77 -1.22 10.10 1.93
C GLU A 77 0.04 9.24 1.90
N GLU A 78 0.95 9.56 2.80
CA GLU A 78 2.26 8.91 2.89
C GLU A 78 2.70 8.83 4.34
N ILE A 79 3.40 7.76 4.70
CA ILE A 79 4.00 7.54 6.01
C ILE A 79 5.48 7.25 5.77
N TRP A 80 6.38 7.91 6.50
CA TRP A 80 7.79 7.54 6.44
C TRP A 80 8.46 7.57 7.80
N ILE A 81 9.41 6.64 7.96
CA ILE A 81 10.21 6.46 9.15
C ILE A 81 11.67 6.76 8.77
N ASN A 82 12.24 7.82 9.35
CA ASN A 82 13.64 8.18 9.15
C ASN A 82 14.54 7.69 10.29
N ALA A 83 13.92 7.40 11.43
CA ALA A 83 14.50 6.74 12.59
C ALA A 83 13.34 6.24 13.47
N ALA A 84 13.57 5.31 14.36
CA ALA A 84 12.56 4.75 15.25
C ALA A 84 11.75 5.82 16.02
N SER A 85 12.38 6.92 16.40
CA SER A 85 11.71 8.05 17.07
C SER A 85 11.19 9.15 16.12
N ARG A 86 11.26 8.95 14.82
CA ARG A 86 10.89 9.97 13.81
C ARG A 86 10.01 9.36 12.71
N VAL A 87 8.72 9.26 13.04
CA VAL A 87 7.66 8.82 12.12
C VAL A 87 6.91 10.05 11.62
N PHE A 88 6.89 10.24 10.33
CA PHE A 88 6.24 11.35 9.67
C PHE A 88 5.04 10.86 8.85
N VAL A 89 4.12 11.77 8.58
CA VAL A 89 3.01 11.55 7.64
C VAL A 89 2.89 12.75 6.70
N ALA A 90 2.31 12.54 5.53
CA ALA A 90 1.84 13.61 4.67
C ALA A 90 0.31 13.63 4.67
N ARG A 91 -0.27 14.81 4.85
CA ARG A 91 -1.69 15.11 4.70
C ARG A 91 -1.86 16.31 3.78
N SER A 92 -2.61 16.14 2.69
CA SER A 92 -2.80 17.21 1.68
C SER A 92 -1.47 17.83 1.19
N GLY A 93 -0.44 17.00 1.03
CA GLY A 93 0.89 17.42 0.60
C GLY A 93 1.75 18.09 1.68
N VAL A 94 1.26 18.26 2.91
CA VAL A 94 2.00 18.84 4.04
C VAL A 94 2.57 17.72 4.91
N SER A 95 3.87 17.82 5.20
CA SER A 95 4.60 16.88 6.05
C SER A 95 4.43 17.22 7.53
N GLU A 96 4.13 16.23 8.36
CA GLU A 96 3.94 16.36 9.79
C GLU A 96 4.73 15.29 10.55
N LEU A 97 5.40 15.67 11.63
CA LEU A 97 5.98 14.71 12.58
C LEU A 97 4.88 14.20 13.50
N THR A 98 4.73 12.87 13.59
CA THR A 98 3.75 12.25 14.49
C THR A 98 4.30 12.18 15.93
N SER A 99 3.41 11.88 16.87
CA SER A 99 3.79 11.55 18.26
C SER A 99 4.21 10.08 18.45
N LEU A 100 4.17 9.28 17.38
CA LEU A 100 4.50 7.86 17.44
C LEU A 100 6.01 7.67 17.62
N ILE A 101 6.39 6.93 18.65
CA ILE A 101 7.76 6.55 18.94
C ILE A 101 7.85 5.03 18.89
N LEU A 102 8.72 4.52 18.04
CA LEU A 102 9.02 3.12 17.84
C LEU A 102 10.40 2.79 18.44
N THR A 103 10.72 1.53 18.57
CA THR A 103 12.08 1.04 18.74
C THR A 103 12.65 0.54 17.40
N ASP A 104 13.97 0.34 17.30
CA ASP A 104 14.58 -0.23 16.08
C ASP A 104 14.07 -1.66 15.83
N GLU A 105 13.78 -2.42 16.89
CA GLU A 105 13.14 -3.75 16.82
C GLU A 105 11.73 -3.66 16.24
N ASP A 106 10.94 -2.65 16.66
CA ASP A 106 9.58 -2.45 16.11
C ASP A 106 9.63 -2.16 14.62
N VAL A 107 10.55 -1.30 14.18
CA VAL A 107 10.71 -0.96 12.75
C VAL A 107 11.07 -2.20 11.93
N ARG A 108 12.02 -3.02 12.43
CA ARG A 108 12.40 -4.27 11.77
C ARG A 108 11.23 -5.25 11.68
N ALA A 109 10.55 -5.49 12.79
CA ALA A 109 9.40 -6.40 12.84
C ALA A 109 8.25 -5.94 11.92
N LEU A 110 8.02 -4.63 11.82
CA LEU A 110 7.06 -4.04 10.90
C LEU A 110 7.43 -4.32 9.44
N VAL A 111 8.68 -4.05 9.06
CA VAL A 111 9.16 -4.28 7.69
C VAL A 111 9.13 -5.77 7.34
N GLU A 112 9.55 -6.65 8.23
CA GLU A 112 9.50 -8.10 8.02
C GLU A 112 8.07 -8.58 7.76
N ARG A 113 7.09 -8.09 8.55
CA ARG A 113 5.65 -8.38 8.32
C ARG A 113 5.17 -7.88 6.97
N MET A 114 5.50 -6.63 6.60
CA MET A 114 5.12 -6.05 5.32
C MET A 114 5.69 -6.84 4.14
N LEU A 115 6.90 -7.37 4.26
CA LEU A 115 7.58 -8.11 3.21
C LEU A 115 7.22 -9.60 3.16
N HIS A 116 6.68 -10.17 4.23
CA HIS A 116 6.43 -11.61 4.38
C HIS A 116 5.68 -12.23 3.19
N HIS A 117 4.68 -11.52 2.63
CA HIS A 117 3.88 -12.02 1.51
C HIS A 117 4.34 -11.49 0.14
N SER A 118 5.34 -10.60 0.11
CA SER A 118 5.80 -9.96 -1.13
C SER A 118 6.75 -10.85 -1.94
N GLY A 119 7.32 -11.89 -1.32
CA GLY A 119 8.40 -12.69 -1.91
C GLY A 119 9.69 -11.90 -2.14
N ARG A 120 9.76 -10.68 -1.64
CA ARG A 120 10.93 -9.80 -1.77
C ARG A 120 11.93 -10.07 -0.66
N ARG A 121 13.19 -9.86 -0.97
CA ARG A 121 14.31 -10.02 -0.05
C ARG A 121 14.89 -8.67 0.33
N LEU A 122 15.22 -8.51 1.62
CA LEU A 122 15.89 -7.34 2.16
C LEU A 122 16.99 -7.82 3.11
N ASP A 123 18.23 -7.63 2.72
CA ASP A 123 19.42 -8.00 3.49
C ASP A 123 20.63 -7.16 3.06
N LEU A 124 21.80 -7.43 3.63
CA LEU A 124 23.02 -6.67 3.32
C LEU A 124 23.46 -6.80 1.85
N SER A 125 23.06 -7.84 1.14
CA SER A 125 23.34 -8.01 -0.30
C SER A 125 22.31 -7.29 -1.18
N SER A 126 21.11 -7.05 -0.65
CA SER A 126 20.03 -6.29 -1.27
C SER A 126 19.47 -5.30 -0.25
N PRO A 127 20.19 -4.17 0.00
CA PRO A 127 19.91 -3.28 1.13
C PRO A 127 18.74 -2.32 0.90
N PHE A 128 18.00 -2.47 -0.17
CA PHE A 128 16.77 -1.73 -0.47
C PHE A 128 15.76 -2.63 -1.17
N VAL A 129 14.48 -2.32 -0.99
CA VAL A 129 13.38 -3.08 -1.58
C VAL A 129 12.20 -2.18 -1.90
N ASP A 130 11.56 -2.45 -3.04
CA ASP A 130 10.25 -1.96 -3.40
C ASP A 130 9.25 -3.12 -3.35
N ALA A 131 8.11 -2.92 -2.69
CA ALA A 131 7.06 -3.91 -2.59
C ALA A 131 5.68 -3.25 -2.61
N MET A 132 4.64 -4.07 -2.89
CA MET A 132 3.25 -3.68 -2.71
C MET A 132 2.71 -4.37 -1.46
N LEU A 133 2.03 -3.64 -0.61
CA LEU A 133 1.29 -4.19 0.53
C LEU A 133 -0.04 -4.78 0.06
N ALA A 134 -0.67 -5.57 0.91
CA ALA A 134 -1.92 -6.25 0.58
C ALA A 134 -3.08 -5.29 0.25
N GLY A 135 -3.08 -4.09 0.81
CA GLY A 135 -4.05 -3.02 0.52
C GLY A 135 -3.74 -2.21 -0.75
N GLY A 136 -2.63 -2.52 -1.44
CA GLY A 136 -2.19 -1.83 -2.64
C GLY A 136 -1.25 -0.64 -2.38
N GLU A 137 -0.86 -0.40 -1.14
CA GLU A 137 0.11 0.64 -0.80
C GLU A 137 1.51 0.27 -1.28
N ARG A 138 2.26 1.27 -1.73
CA ARG A 138 3.65 1.09 -2.14
C ARG A 138 4.58 1.23 -0.94
N LEU A 139 5.39 0.22 -0.70
CA LEU A 139 6.43 0.19 0.31
C LEU A 139 7.81 0.34 -0.35
N HIS A 140 8.62 1.25 0.17
CA HIS A 140 10.04 1.36 -0.13
C HIS A 140 10.84 1.33 1.17
N VAL A 141 11.85 0.47 1.25
CA VAL A 141 12.72 0.35 2.43
C VAL A 141 14.17 0.38 2.01
N VAL A 142 14.98 1.09 2.78
CA VAL A 142 16.44 1.12 2.67
C VAL A 142 17.05 0.87 4.04
N ILE A 143 18.04 -0.02 4.12
CA ILE A 143 18.70 -0.39 5.38
C ILE A 143 20.17 0.02 5.43
N PRO A 144 20.77 0.10 6.64
CA PRO A 144 22.21 0.28 6.77
C PRO A 144 23.00 -0.82 6.03
N PRO A 145 24.18 -0.49 5.48
CA PRO A 145 24.91 0.77 5.63
C PRO A 145 24.58 1.84 4.58
N VAL A 146 23.57 1.61 3.72
CA VAL A 146 23.15 2.60 2.70
C VAL A 146 22.53 3.83 3.37
N THR A 147 21.69 3.60 4.37
CA THR A 147 21.23 4.63 5.31
C THR A 147 22.12 4.60 6.55
N GLY A 148 22.74 5.59 6.99
CA GLY A 148 23.58 5.66 8.20
C GLY A 148 23.35 4.52 9.22
N SER A 149 22.65 4.82 10.35
CA SER A 149 22.40 3.83 11.43
C SER A 149 20.95 3.33 11.51
N SER A 150 20.02 4.02 10.88
CA SER A 150 18.58 3.72 11.01
C SER A 150 18.00 3.21 9.69
N TRP A 151 16.99 2.36 9.78
CA TRP A 151 16.20 1.95 8.63
C TRP A 151 15.36 3.13 8.13
N SER A 152 15.30 3.32 6.82
CA SER A 152 14.39 4.27 6.18
C SER A 152 13.24 3.50 5.54
N VAL A 153 12.01 3.83 5.93
CA VAL A 153 10.80 3.18 5.44
C VAL A 153 9.87 4.23 4.88
N ASN A 154 9.37 4.02 3.67
CA ASN A 154 8.36 4.86 3.04
C ASN A 154 7.17 4.01 2.63
N ILE A 155 5.98 4.39 3.07
CA ILE A 155 4.71 3.76 2.70
C ILE A 155 3.86 4.83 2.03
N ARG A 156 3.61 4.66 0.74
CA ARG A 156 2.73 5.56 -0.01
C ARG A 156 1.38 4.91 -0.20
N LYS A 157 0.36 5.53 0.38
CA LYS A 157 -1.03 5.08 0.26
C LYS A 157 -1.63 5.54 -1.07
N HIS A 158 -2.36 4.66 -1.71
CA HIS A 158 -3.16 5.02 -2.86
C HIS A 158 -4.47 5.69 -2.42
N ILE A 159 -4.41 7.00 -2.13
CA ILE A 159 -5.63 7.77 -1.87
C ILE A 159 -6.32 8.05 -3.20
N GLN A 160 -7.36 7.28 -3.45
CA GLN A 160 -8.19 7.42 -4.65
C GLN A 160 -9.20 8.57 -4.48
N ARG A 161 -8.71 9.83 -4.42
CA ARG A 161 -9.58 11.00 -4.26
C ARG A 161 -10.39 11.32 -5.52
N ALA A 162 -9.89 10.96 -6.70
CA ALA A 162 -10.55 11.20 -7.97
C ALA A 162 -10.38 9.99 -8.89
N ARG A 163 -11.48 9.48 -9.43
CA ARG A 163 -11.52 8.33 -10.35
C ARG A 163 -12.11 8.69 -11.70
N THR A 164 -12.84 9.78 -11.78
CA THR A 164 -13.56 10.25 -12.96
C THR A 164 -13.14 11.67 -13.32
N LEU A 165 -13.41 12.10 -14.54
CA LEU A 165 -13.21 13.49 -14.93
C LEU A 165 -14.09 14.44 -14.11
N ASP A 166 -15.28 14.00 -13.68
CA ASP A 166 -16.18 14.80 -12.82
C ASP A 166 -15.60 15.01 -11.43
N ASP A 167 -14.92 13.97 -10.86
CA ASP A 167 -14.21 14.12 -9.59
C ASP A 167 -13.09 15.17 -9.70
N LEU A 168 -12.39 15.22 -10.85
CA LEU A 168 -11.35 16.22 -11.09
C LEU A 168 -11.90 17.65 -11.19
N VAL A 169 -13.11 17.79 -11.72
CA VAL A 169 -13.82 19.09 -11.73
C VAL A 169 -14.23 19.47 -10.30
N ALA A 170 -14.72 18.53 -9.51
CA ALA A 170 -15.16 18.77 -8.14
C ALA A 170 -14.02 19.23 -7.19
N VAL A 171 -12.77 18.90 -7.52
CA VAL A 171 -11.58 19.34 -6.76
C VAL A 171 -10.80 20.46 -7.46
N ASP A 172 -11.43 21.18 -8.39
CA ASP A 172 -10.88 22.31 -9.15
C ASP A 172 -9.58 21.99 -9.93
N MET A 173 -9.32 20.70 -10.22
CA MET A 173 -8.18 20.26 -11.02
C MET A 173 -8.45 20.42 -12.52
N LEU A 174 -9.73 20.42 -12.91
CA LEU A 174 -10.20 20.51 -14.29
C LEU A 174 -11.37 21.48 -14.40
N ALA A 175 -11.31 22.38 -15.40
CA ALA A 175 -12.48 23.20 -15.71
C ALA A 175 -13.55 22.39 -16.47
N PRO A 176 -14.88 22.64 -16.26
CA PRO A 176 -15.93 21.89 -16.94
C PRO A 176 -15.78 21.78 -18.48
N PRO A 177 -15.43 22.86 -19.23
CA PRO A 177 -15.24 22.75 -20.69
C PRO A 177 -14.05 21.82 -21.06
N MET A 178 -13.00 21.78 -20.23
CA MET A 178 -11.86 20.85 -20.45
C MET A 178 -12.27 19.41 -20.22
N ARG A 179 -13.10 19.16 -19.21
CA ARG A 179 -13.69 17.84 -18.92
C ARG A 179 -14.46 17.33 -20.16
N ASP A 180 -15.34 18.16 -20.73
CA ASP A 180 -16.16 17.78 -21.87
C ASP A 180 -15.29 17.51 -23.12
N PHE A 181 -14.28 18.36 -23.35
CA PHE A 181 -13.31 18.16 -24.44
C PHE A 181 -12.54 16.86 -24.28
N LEU A 182 -12.01 16.56 -23.08
CA LEU A 182 -11.22 15.36 -22.82
C LEU A 182 -12.08 14.08 -22.94
N ALA A 183 -13.31 14.11 -22.42
CA ALA A 183 -14.25 12.99 -22.55
C ALA A 183 -14.55 12.72 -24.04
N ALA A 184 -14.79 13.76 -24.83
CA ALA A 184 -15.01 13.64 -26.27
C ALA A 184 -13.76 13.11 -26.99
N ALA A 185 -12.57 13.60 -26.66
CA ALA A 185 -11.30 13.17 -27.24
C ALA A 185 -11.06 11.66 -27.02
N VAL A 186 -11.29 11.18 -25.79
CA VAL A 186 -11.17 9.75 -25.48
C VAL A 186 -12.23 8.92 -26.20
N SER A 187 -13.49 9.40 -26.26
CA SER A 187 -14.59 8.66 -26.89
C SER A 187 -14.38 8.44 -28.39
N VAL A 188 -13.72 9.38 -29.09
CA VAL A 188 -13.38 9.24 -30.51
C VAL A 188 -12.03 8.53 -30.75
N GLY A 189 -11.35 8.09 -29.67
CA GLY A 189 -10.13 7.29 -29.77
C GLY A 189 -8.86 8.08 -30.06
N LEU A 190 -8.78 9.35 -29.65
CA LEU A 190 -7.54 10.10 -29.77
C LEU A 190 -6.46 9.57 -28.84
N SER A 191 -5.23 9.55 -29.33
CA SER A 191 -4.06 9.26 -28.48
C SER A 191 -3.75 10.47 -27.59
N VAL A 192 -3.59 10.23 -26.29
CA VAL A 192 -3.37 11.28 -25.29
C VAL A 192 -2.03 11.05 -24.60
N LEU A 193 -1.22 12.10 -24.49
CA LEU A 193 0.00 12.12 -23.70
C LEU A 193 -0.21 12.99 -22.46
N VAL A 194 -0.07 12.40 -21.27
CA VAL A 194 -0.12 13.13 -20.00
C VAL A 194 1.30 13.35 -19.49
N SER A 195 1.72 14.60 -19.35
CA SER A 195 3.06 14.95 -18.87
C SER A 195 3.01 15.96 -17.71
N GLY A 196 4.06 16.00 -16.91
CA GLY A 196 4.17 16.91 -15.77
C GLY A 196 5.21 16.44 -14.75
N GLY A 197 5.47 17.24 -13.75
CA GLY A 197 6.40 16.95 -12.66
C GLY A 197 5.95 15.77 -11.77
N THR A 198 6.80 15.36 -10.86
CA THR A 198 6.44 14.38 -9.82
C THR A 198 5.31 14.94 -8.96
N GLN A 199 4.35 14.11 -8.58
CA GLN A 199 3.15 14.46 -7.79
C GLN A 199 2.19 15.48 -8.46
N ALA A 200 2.37 15.82 -9.74
CA ALA A 200 1.49 16.73 -10.47
C ALA A 200 0.12 16.12 -10.85
N GLY A 201 -0.21 14.91 -10.40
CA GLY A 201 -1.49 14.26 -10.70
C GLY A 201 -1.57 13.56 -12.05
N LYS A 202 -0.43 13.25 -12.71
CA LYS A 202 -0.41 12.55 -14.01
C LYS A 202 -1.22 11.26 -14.03
N THR A 203 -0.93 10.36 -13.09
CA THR A 203 -1.62 9.05 -12.99
C THR A 203 -3.09 9.23 -12.65
N THR A 204 -3.43 10.23 -11.83
CA THR A 204 -4.82 10.57 -11.48
C THR A 204 -5.60 11.01 -12.73
N LEU A 205 -5.04 11.90 -13.54
CA LEU A 205 -5.66 12.33 -14.80
C LEU A 205 -5.73 11.18 -15.81
N LEU A 206 -4.66 10.39 -15.96
CA LEU A 206 -4.64 9.24 -16.87
C LEU A 206 -5.71 8.22 -16.50
N ARG A 207 -5.87 7.95 -15.21
CA ARG A 207 -6.92 7.06 -14.69
C ARG A 207 -8.32 7.59 -14.96
N ALA A 208 -8.55 8.89 -14.73
CA ALA A 208 -9.84 9.53 -15.01
C ALA A 208 -10.17 9.48 -16.51
N LEU A 209 -9.20 9.72 -17.39
CA LEU A 209 -9.36 9.56 -18.84
C LEU A 209 -9.68 8.11 -19.22
N ALA A 210 -8.98 7.14 -18.65
CA ALA A 210 -9.25 5.73 -18.90
C ALA A 210 -10.62 5.28 -18.38
N GLY A 211 -11.16 5.97 -17.36
CA GLY A 211 -12.53 5.78 -16.86
C GLY A 211 -13.62 6.15 -17.85
N GLU A 212 -13.32 7.01 -18.86
CA GLU A 212 -14.25 7.37 -19.94
C GLU A 212 -14.32 6.30 -21.04
N LEU A 213 -13.42 5.32 -21.02
CA LEU A 213 -13.45 4.23 -22.01
C LEU A 213 -14.68 3.35 -21.81
N PRO A 214 -15.38 2.95 -22.90
CA PRO A 214 -16.50 2.04 -22.78
C PRO A 214 -16.08 0.74 -22.10
N ARG A 215 -16.83 0.29 -21.08
CA ARG A 215 -16.49 -0.90 -20.28
C ARG A 215 -16.34 -2.19 -21.06
N SER A 216 -16.95 -2.27 -22.26
CA SER A 216 -16.90 -3.43 -23.15
C SER A 216 -15.62 -3.47 -24.02
N ARG A 217 -14.80 -2.43 -24.01
CA ARG A 217 -13.58 -2.37 -24.82
C ARG A 217 -12.44 -3.10 -24.14
N ARG A 218 -11.62 -3.75 -24.98
CA ARG A 218 -10.40 -4.41 -24.51
C ARG A 218 -9.30 -3.41 -24.26
N VAL A 219 -8.87 -3.33 -22.99
CA VAL A 219 -7.81 -2.42 -22.53
C VAL A 219 -6.63 -3.23 -22.03
N ILE A 220 -5.43 -2.87 -22.47
CA ILE A 220 -4.18 -3.40 -21.91
C ILE A 220 -3.46 -2.24 -21.24
N SER A 221 -3.11 -2.37 -19.98
CA SER A 221 -2.25 -1.40 -19.29
C SER A 221 -0.85 -1.96 -19.06
N CYS A 222 0.17 -1.13 -19.26
CA CYS A 222 1.57 -1.45 -19.00
C CYS A 222 2.10 -0.48 -17.94
N GLU A 223 2.37 -0.97 -16.75
CA GLU A 223 2.63 -0.15 -15.56
C GLU A 223 3.95 -0.56 -14.90
N GLU A 224 4.68 0.39 -14.34
CA GLU A 224 5.80 0.07 -13.45
C GLU A 224 5.30 -0.47 -12.11
N VAL A 225 4.19 0.09 -11.63
CA VAL A 225 3.45 -0.35 -10.44
C VAL A 225 1.97 -0.24 -10.78
N PHE A 226 1.17 -1.22 -10.37
CA PHE A 226 -0.27 -1.19 -10.59
C PHE A 226 -0.92 0.01 -9.87
N GLU A 227 -1.33 1.02 -10.61
CA GLU A 227 -1.96 2.23 -10.10
C GLU A 227 -3.33 2.50 -10.75
N LEU A 228 -3.54 2.07 -11.98
CA LEU A 228 -4.72 2.45 -12.76
C LEU A 228 -6.02 1.81 -12.26
N GLY A 229 -6.03 0.51 -11.98
CA GLY A 229 -7.18 -0.19 -11.42
C GLY A 229 -8.47 0.03 -12.23
N LEU A 230 -8.44 -0.22 -13.54
CA LEU A 230 -9.55 0.06 -14.46
C LEU A 230 -10.72 -0.91 -14.25
N ALA A 231 -11.93 -0.43 -14.47
CA ALA A 231 -13.17 -1.19 -14.27
C ALA A 231 -13.69 -1.86 -15.56
N ASN A 232 -12.90 -1.90 -16.63
CA ASN A 232 -13.26 -2.55 -17.89
C ASN A 232 -13.36 -4.07 -17.71
N TRP A 233 -14.36 -4.69 -18.33
CA TRP A 233 -14.57 -6.14 -18.22
C TRP A 233 -13.45 -6.94 -18.89
N ASP A 234 -12.90 -6.42 -19.97
CA ASP A 234 -11.78 -7.03 -20.70
C ASP A 234 -10.52 -6.15 -20.51
N HIS A 235 -10.01 -6.15 -19.28
CA HIS A 235 -8.79 -5.45 -18.90
C HIS A 235 -7.69 -6.43 -18.53
N VAL A 236 -6.52 -6.26 -19.14
CA VAL A 236 -5.29 -6.95 -18.74
C VAL A 236 -4.29 -5.92 -18.25
N ALA A 237 -4.01 -5.95 -16.96
CA ALA A 237 -2.96 -5.14 -16.35
C ALA A 237 -1.63 -5.92 -16.36
N MET A 238 -0.57 -5.31 -16.86
CA MET A 238 0.78 -5.87 -16.86
C MET A 238 1.72 -4.93 -16.11
N GLN A 239 2.60 -5.52 -15.30
CA GLN A 239 3.55 -4.79 -14.49
C GLN A 239 4.98 -5.20 -14.81
N THR A 240 5.91 -4.25 -14.78
CA THR A 240 7.34 -4.52 -14.87
C THR A 240 7.81 -5.41 -13.72
N ARG A 241 8.88 -6.12 -13.95
CA ARG A 241 9.55 -6.91 -12.92
C ARG A 241 11.03 -6.55 -12.93
N PRO A 242 11.61 -6.06 -11.82
CA PRO A 242 13.04 -5.86 -11.70
C PRO A 242 13.79 -7.19 -11.80
N ALA A 243 15.07 -7.14 -12.16
CA ALA A 243 15.94 -8.30 -12.15
C ALA A 243 15.97 -8.97 -10.77
N GLY A 244 16.01 -10.29 -10.75
CA GLY A 244 16.22 -11.06 -9.51
C GLY A 244 17.62 -10.87 -8.94
N ALA A 245 17.90 -11.47 -7.78
CA ALA A 245 19.19 -11.40 -7.10
C ALA A 245 20.39 -11.89 -7.98
N GLU A 246 20.12 -12.71 -8.98
CA GLU A 246 21.11 -13.19 -9.96
C GLU A 246 21.24 -12.27 -11.19
N GLY A 247 20.62 -11.09 -11.18
CA GLY A 247 20.64 -10.14 -12.30
C GLY A 247 19.84 -10.60 -13.54
N THR A 248 18.99 -11.63 -13.38
CA THR A 248 18.20 -12.21 -14.49
C THR A 248 16.71 -12.03 -14.26
N GLY A 249 15.91 -12.21 -15.31
CA GLY A 249 14.45 -12.21 -15.23
C GLY A 249 13.82 -10.83 -15.17
N GLU A 250 14.53 -9.76 -15.49
CA GLU A 250 13.97 -8.43 -15.69
C GLU A 250 12.90 -8.44 -16.78
N ILE A 251 11.79 -7.74 -16.54
CA ILE A 251 10.77 -7.43 -17.53
C ILE A 251 10.59 -5.92 -17.53
N SER A 252 11.07 -5.26 -18.59
CA SER A 252 10.99 -3.81 -18.72
C SER A 252 9.62 -3.37 -19.23
N LEU A 253 9.29 -2.07 -19.06
CA LEU A 253 8.08 -1.48 -19.62
C LEU A 253 8.04 -1.65 -21.16
N ARG A 254 9.20 -1.56 -21.82
CA ARG A 254 9.33 -1.78 -23.26
C ARG A 254 8.94 -3.20 -23.67
N ASP A 255 9.28 -4.20 -22.86
CA ASP A 255 8.89 -5.59 -23.12
C ASP A 255 7.38 -5.76 -22.99
N LEU A 256 6.77 -5.16 -21.95
CA LEU A 256 5.33 -5.19 -21.76
C LEU A 256 4.59 -4.56 -22.98
N VAL A 257 5.02 -3.38 -23.42
CA VAL A 257 4.45 -2.72 -24.60
C VAL A 257 4.58 -3.60 -25.84
N ARG A 258 5.74 -4.24 -26.08
CA ARG A 258 5.92 -5.13 -27.22
C ARG A 258 5.00 -6.36 -27.17
N GLU A 259 4.82 -6.95 -26.00
CA GLU A 259 3.95 -8.12 -25.85
C GLU A 259 2.47 -7.72 -25.92
N SER A 260 2.09 -6.53 -25.41
CA SER A 260 0.70 -6.04 -25.51
C SER A 260 0.19 -5.97 -26.94
N LEU A 261 1.04 -5.63 -27.91
CA LEU A 261 0.66 -5.56 -29.34
C LEU A 261 0.18 -6.89 -29.92
N ARG A 262 0.53 -8.02 -29.28
CA ARG A 262 0.07 -9.37 -29.67
C ARG A 262 -1.24 -9.76 -29.00
N MET A 263 -1.70 -8.96 -28.04
CA MET A 263 -2.87 -9.26 -27.20
C MET A 263 -4.16 -8.62 -27.73
N ARG A 264 -4.13 -8.09 -28.98
CA ARG A 264 -5.27 -7.43 -29.61
C ARG A 264 -5.86 -6.28 -28.79
N PRO A 265 -5.06 -5.30 -28.33
CA PRO A 265 -5.60 -4.16 -27.60
C PRO A 265 -6.48 -3.32 -28.52
N GLU A 266 -7.62 -2.84 -27.99
CA GLU A 266 -8.35 -1.72 -28.58
C GLU A 266 -7.80 -0.40 -28.00
N TYR A 267 -7.39 -0.44 -26.73
CA TYR A 267 -6.70 0.64 -26.05
C TYR A 267 -5.46 0.10 -25.33
N LEU A 268 -4.36 0.82 -25.47
CA LEU A 268 -3.10 0.58 -24.76
C LEU A 268 -2.79 1.78 -23.88
N ILE A 269 -2.53 1.54 -22.59
CA ILE A 269 -2.24 2.58 -21.60
C ILE A 269 -0.91 2.27 -20.93
#